data_98057ef732ea1daa8de7b8ac6f02495b
#
_entry.id   98057ef732ea1daa8de7b8ac6f02495b
#
_cell.length_a   1.000
_cell.length_b   1.000
_cell.length_c   1.000
_cell.angle_alpha   90.00
_cell.angle_beta   90.00
_cell.angle_gamma   90.00
#
_symmetry.space_group_name_H-M   'P 1'
#
loop_
_entity.id
_entity.type
_entity.pdbx_description
1 polymer ?
#
loop_
_entity_poly.entity_id
_entity_poly.type
_entity_poly.pdbx_seq_one_letter_code
_entity_poly.pdbx_strand_id
1 'polypeptide(L)'
;MKSYQRRHLRAPFKEVILYSDGVHFLKGRATNISEGGMLIGELPSIPRTEIITLVISLPHVEALKNLTTLQLKTFSAELFKSDVFTVKARLVRREELAGDVSSVFNSRFGLEFVEINEKNCKKIETYVSHFSANLISLQTLIDLYNYDEETKKRARALANLLGYDQNEKIATLRAQINHDYKSLQWS
;
A
#
# COMPACT_ATOMS: atom_id res chain seq x y z
N MET A 1 0.11 -27.91 -11.16
CA MET A 1 0.45 -26.48 -10.97
C MET A 1 0.99 -26.30 -9.58
N LYS A 2 2.24 -25.82 -9.39
CA LYS A 2 2.75 -25.48 -8.07
C LYS A 2 2.00 -24.22 -7.60
N SER A 3 1.23 -24.31 -6.52
CA SER A 3 0.63 -23.14 -5.89
C SER A 3 1.76 -22.24 -5.41
N TYR A 4 1.84 -21.04 -5.96
CA TYR A 4 2.79 -20.04 -5.49
C TYR A 4 2.31 -19.53 -4.14
N GLN A 5 2.91 -20.00 -3.08
CA GLN A 5 2.67 -19.49 -1.73
C GLN A 5 3.49 -18.21 -1.53
N ARG A 6 2.80 -17.12 -1.22
CA ARG A 6 3.44 -15.86 -0.86
C ARG A 6 4.13 -16.00 0.50
N ARG A 7 5.36 -15.51 0.60
CA ARG A 7 6.16 -15.58 1.84
C ARG A 7 5.91 -14.40 2.78
N HIS A 8 5.42 -13.28 2.26
CA HIS A 8 5.30 -12.01 2.99
C HIS A 8 3.90 -11.42 2.83
N LEU A 9 3.38 -10.88 3.93
CA LEU A 9 2.17 -10.09 3.94
C LEU A 9 2.37 -8.83 3.10
N ARG A 10 1.32 -8.35 2.44
CA ARG A 10 1.36 -7.12 1.63
C ARG A 10 0.36 -6.12 2.14
N ALA A 11 0.79 -4.88 2.34
CA ALA A 11 -0.11 -3.78 2.62
C ALA A 11 -0.35 -2.92 1.37
N PRO A 12 -1.54 -2.34 1.19
CA PRO A 12 -1.76 -1.27 0.24
C PRO A 12 -0.74 -0.15 0.44
N PHE A 13 -0.16 0.32 -0.67
CA PHE A 13 0.83 1.38 -0.65
C PHE A 13 0.64 2.20 -1.92
N LYS A 14 -0.17 3.27 -1.84
CA LYS A 14 -0.62 4.06 -3.00
C LYS A 14 0.21 5.33 -3.17
N GLU A 15 1.53 5.23 -2.97
CA GLU A 15 2.44 6.36 -2.99
C GLU A 15 3.15 6.51 -4.34
N VAL A 16 3.55 7.73 -4.64
CA VAL A 16 4.47 8.00 -5.75
C VAL A 16 5.85 7.52 -5.36
N ILE A 17 6.48 6.76 -6.24
CA ILE A 17 7.87 6.34 -6.10
C ILE A 17 8.71 6.93 -7.22
N LEU A 18 10.01 7.06 -6.99
CA LEU A 18 10.96 7.29 -8.05
C LEU A 18 11.73 5.99 -8.34
N TYR A 19 11.99 5.74 -9.62
CA TYR A 19 12.84 4.63 -10.03
C TYR A 19 13.88 5.11 -11.03
N SER A 20 15.08 4.53 -11.01
CA SER A 20 16.12 4.78 -11.98
C SER A 20 16.27 3.56 -12.87
N ASP A 21 16.22 3.78 -14.18
CA ASP A 21 16.50 2.75 -15.19
C ASP A 21 17.99 2.66 -15.54
N GLY A 22 18.85 3.33 -14.76
CA GLY A 22 20.30 3.45 -15.00
C GLY A 22 20.71 4.72 -15.74
N VAL A 23 19.76 5.44 -16.36
CA VAL A 23 20.00 6.68 -17.12
C VAL A 23 19.15 7.83 -16.56
N HIS A 24 17.88 7.56 -16.26
CA HIS A 24 16.92 8.57 -15.84
C HIS A 24 16.25 8.19 -14.53
N PHE A 25 15.83 9.21 -13.78
CA PHE A 25 14.89 9.05 -12.67
C PHE A 25 13.47 9.35 -13.18
N LEU A 26 12.60 8.36 -13.05
CA LEU A 26 11.22 8.38 -13.53
C LEU A 26 10.27 8.20 -12.35
N LYS A 27 9.04 8.67 -12.53
CA LYS A 27 7.97 8.50 -11.54
C LYS A 27 7.12 7.29 -11.88
N GLY A 28 6.72 6.55 -10.87
CA GLY A 28 5.71 5.51 -10.94
C GLY A 28 4.81 5.59 -9.71
N ARG A 29 3.72 4.83 -9.73
CA ARG A 29 2.84 4.71 -8.56
C ARG A 29 2.89 3.29 -8.02
N ALA A 30 3.19 3.16 -6.74
CA ALA A 30 3.09 1.89 -6.06
C ALA A 30 1.62 1.52 -5.79
N THR A 31 1.31 0.24 -5.77
CA THR A 31 -0.01 -0.30 -5.47
C THR A 31 -0.02 -1.02 -4.13
N ASN A 32 1.03 -1.80 -3.86
CA ASN A 32 1.23 -2.47 -2.58
C ASN A 32 2.73 -2.70 -2.33
N ILE A 33 3.06 -2.96 -1.07
CA ILE A 33 4.41 -3.23 -0.61
C ILE A 33 4.42 -4.39 0.39
N SER A 34 5.52 -5.14 0.41
CA SER A 34 5.87 -6.15 1.40
C SER A 34 7.36 -6.11 1.66
N GLU A 35 7.85 -6.85 2.67
CA GLU A 35 9.27 -7.01 2.95
C GLU A 35 10.07 -7.56 1.75
N GLY A 36 9.45 -8.41 0.92
CA GLY A 36 10.11 -9.02 -0.24
C GLY A 36 10.01 -8.22 -1.54
N GLY A 37 9.19 -7.16 -1.59
CA GLY A 37 9.02 -6.42 -2.83
C GLY A 37 7.75 -5.58 -2.90
N MET A 38 7.44 -5.07 -4.10
CA MET A 38 6.29 -4.21 -4.33
C MET A 38 5.68 -4.43 -5.72
N LEU A 39 4.44 -4.00 -5.86
CA LEU A 39 3.75 -3.86 -7.13
C LEU A 39 3.68 -2.39 -7.51
N ILE A 40 4.13 -2.06 -8.71
CA ILE A 40 4.10 -0.70 -9.24
C ILE A 40 3.34 -0.65 -10.56
N GLY A 41 2.76 0.49 -10.86
CA GLY A 41 2.08 0.79 -12.11
C GLY A 41 2.31 2.21 -12.57
N GLU A 42 1.59 2.64 -13.59
CA GLU A 42 1.68 4.00 -14.15
C GLU A 42 3.12 4.41 -14.51
N LEU A 43 3.89 3.48 -15.07
CA LEU A 43 5.26 3.76 -15.49
C LEU A 43 5.25 4.45 -16.86
N PRO A 44 5.93 5.61 -17.01
CA PRO A 44 6.05 6.29 -18.30
C PRO A 44 6.88 5.49 -19.30
N SER A 45 7.76 4.61 -18.83
CA SER A 45 8.53 3.68 -19.68
C SER A 45 8.86 2.40 -18.91
N ILE A 46 8.99 1.30 -19.63
CA ILE A 46 9.45 0.04 -19.07
C ILE A 46 10.94 0.16 -18.77
N PRO A 47 11.40 -0.17 -17.55
CA PRO A 47 12.82 -0.19 -17.24
C PRO A 47 13.60 -1.08 -18.22
N ARG A 48 14.71 -0.59 -18.70
CA ARG A 48 15.59 -1.31 -19.66
C ARG A 48 16.54 -2.28 -18.96
N THR A 49 16.73 -2.09 -17.66
CA THR A 49 17.61 -2.92 -16.82
C THR A 49 16.78 -3.88 -15.98
N GLU A 50 17.29 -5.10 -15.78
CA GLU A 50 16.65 -6.09 -14.92
C GLU A 50 16.60 -5.63 -13.46
N ILE A 51 17.63 -4.93 -13.00
CA ILE A 51 17.73 -4.36 -11.66
C ILE A 51 17.61 -2.85 -11.76
N ILE A 52 16.70 -2.29 -10.99
CA ILE A 52 16.44 -0.85 -10.90
C ILE A 52 16.63 -0.37 -9.47
N THR A 53 17.00 0.90 -9.32
CA THR A 53 17.03 1.57 -8.01
C THR A 53 15.71 2.27 -7.78
N LEU A 54 15.08 2.00 -6.64
CA LEU A 54 13.86 2.67 -6.20
C LEU A 54 14.20 3.67 -5.10
N VAL A 55 13.52 4.82 -5.12
CA VAL A 55 13.45 5.76 -4.00
C VAL A 55 12.02 5.68 -3.45
N ILE A 56 11.90 5.24 -2.21
CA ILE A 56 10.63 5.00 -1.53
C ILE A 56 10.50 6.03 -0.40
N SER A 57 9.37 6.73 -0.37
CA SER A 57 8.94 7.53 0.77
C SER A 57 7.88 6.74 1.53
N LEU A 58 8.29 6.08 2.61
CA LEU A 58 7.42 5.21 3.40
C LEU A 58 6.77 6.02 4.53
N PRO A 59 5.44 6.22 4.52
CA PRO A 59 4.78 6.97 5.59
C PRO A 59 4.84 6.21 6.92
N HIS A 60 4.94 6.96 8.01
CA HIS A 60 4.83 6.38 9.34
C HIS A 60 3.37 6.07 9.63
N VAL A 61 3.05 4.80 9.83
CA VAL A 61 1.73 4.34 10.24
C VAL A 61 1.82 3.77 11.64
N GLU A 62 1.01 4.30 12.56
CA GLU A 62 0.91 3.78 13.91
C GLU A 62 -0.26 2.82 14.08
N ALA A 63 -0.27 2.05 15.17
CA ALA A 63 -1.37 1.17 15.52
C ALA A 63 -2.54 1.98 16.11
N LEU A 64 -3.54 2.28 15.28
CA LEU A 64 -4.65 3.18 15.60
C LEU A 64 -5.85 2.49 16.26
N LYS A 65 -5.85 1.16 16.36
CA LYS A 65 -6.99 0.36 16.82
C LYS A 65 -7.54 0.71 18.21
N ASN A 66 -6.69 1.24 19.08
CA ASN A 66 -7.04 1.56 20.46
C ASN A 66 -7.40 3.05 20.66
N LEU A 67 -7.29 3.88 19.63
CA LEU A 67 -7.58 5.31 19.74
C LEU A 67 -9.09 5.58 19.76
N THR A 68 -9.49 6.57 20.55
CA THR A 68 -10.85 7.10 20.54
C THR A 68 -11.10 7.91 19.26
N THR A 69 -12.37 8.16 18.94
CA THR A 69 -12.73 9.00 17.78
C THR A 69 -12.11 10.40 17.84
N LEU A 70 -12.02 10.99 19.04
CA LEU A 70 -11.39 12.30 19.23
C LEU A 70 -9.88 12.22 18.92
N GLN A 71 -9.20 11.22 19.44
CA GLN A 71 -7.77 11.00 19.16
C GLN A 71 -7.52 10.73 17.66
N LEU A 72 -8.36 9.93 16.99
CA LEU A 72 -8.26 9.71 15.55
C LEU A 72 -8.41 11.01 14.74
N LYS A 73 -9.27 11.93 15.15
CA LYS A 73 -9.44 13.23 14.48
C LYS A 73 -8.28 14.20 14.70
N THR A 74 -7.65 14.14 15.87
CA THR A 74 -6.51 15.01 16.21
C THR A 74 -5.18 14.44 15.72
N PHE A 75 -5.13 13.19 15.34
CA PHE A 75 -3.93 12.46 14.92
C PHE A 75 -3.32 12.94 13.58
N SER A 76 -4.03 13.76 12.83
CA SER A 76 -3.67 14.15 11.46
C SER A 76 -2.32 14.87 11.29
N ALA A 77 -1.77 15.47 12.33
CA ALA A 77 -0.55 16.30 12.22
C ALA A 77 0.76 15.48 12.15
N GLU A 78 0.78 14.25 12.67
CA GLU A 78 1.99 13.41 12.68
C GLU A 78 2.10 12.45 11.51
N LEU A 79 1.02 12.26 10.75
CA LEU A 79 0.94 11.35 9.61
C LEU A 79 1.82 11.77 8.41
N PHE A 80 2.35 12.98 8.42
CA PHE A 80 3.20 13.48 7.32
C PHE A 80 4.68 13.10 7.48
N LYS A 81 5.06 12.42 8.56
CA LYS A 81 6.41 11.89 8.70
C LYS A 81 6.56 10.67 7.78
N SER A 82 7.58 10.68 6.98
CA SER A 82 7.95 9.55 6.14
C SER A 82 9.44 9.29 6.20
N ASP A 83 9.80 8.03 6.06
CA ASP A 83 11.18 7.61 5.88
C ASP A 83 11.48 7.53 4.39
N VAL A 84 12.48 8.28 3.92
CA VAL A 84 12.95 8.18 2.54
C VAL A 84 14.20 7.32 2.50
N PHE A 85 14.19 6.29 1.66
CA PHE A 85 15.34 5.40 1.46
C PHE A 85 15.38 4.83 0.04
N THR A 86 16.53 4.30 -0.33
CA THR A 86 16.74 3.64 -1.61
C THR A 86 16.81 2.12 -1.41
N VAL A 87 16.33 1.38 -2.42
CA VAL A 87 16.44 -0.07 -2.49
C VAL A 87 16.64 -0.51 -3.93
N LYS A 88 17.44 -1.56 -4.15
CA LYS A 88 17.53 -2.21 -5.46
C LYS A 88 16.46 -3.28 -5.59
N ALA A 89 15.81 -3.31 -6.74
CA ALA A 89 14.73 -4.24 -7.02
C ALA A 89 14.89 -4.87 -8.40
N ARG A 90 14.55 -6.15 -8.51
CA ARG A 90 14.53 -6.91 -9.75
C ARG A 90 13.10 -6.96 -10.28
N LEU A 91 12.92 -6.77 -11.58
CA LEU A 91 11.65 -6.99 -12.26
C LEU A 91 11.38 -8.50 -12.36
N VAL A 92 10.33 -8.99 -11.66
CA VAL A 92 10.00 -10.43 -11.64
C VAL A 92 8.72 -10.78 -12.35
N ARG A 93 7.84 -9.82 -12.58
CA ARG A 93 6.54 -10.04 -13.21
C ARG A 93 6.04 -8.79 -13.91
N ARG A 94 5.50 -8.98 -15.13
CA ARG A 94 4.70 -7.99 -15.83
C ARG A 94 3.26 -8.49 -15.91
N GLU A 95 2.32 -7.74 -15.39
CA GLU A 95 0.90 -7.95 -15.59
C GLU A 95 0.41 -7.00 -16.67
N GLU A 96 0.03 -7.53 -17.82
CA GLU A 96 -0.68 -6.76 -18.84
C GLU A 96 -2.16 -6.77 -18.49
N LEU A 97 -2.73 -5.60 -18.21
CA LEU A 97 -4.17 -5.46 -18.12
C LEU A 97 -4.71 -5.57 -19.55
N ALA A 98 -5.49 -6.61 -19.79
CA ALA A 98 -6.05 -6.92 -21.11
C ALA A 98 -6.88 -5.74 -21.64
N GLY A 99 -6.56 -5.28 -22.84
CA GLY A 99 -7.36 -4.38 -23.65
C GLY A 99 -6.65 -3.09 -24.07
N ASP A 100 -6.41 -3.01 -25.37
CA ASP A 100 -6.11 -1.83 -26.15
C ASP A 100 -4.72 -1.17 -26.08
N VAL A 101 -4.38 -0.34 -27.08
CA VAL A 101 -3.08 0.31 -27.32
C VAL A 101 -2.61 1.21 -26.16
N SER A 102 -3.46 1.52 -25.21
CA SER A 102 -3.11 2.19 -23.94
C SER A 102 -2.46 1.25 -22.89
N SER A 103 -2.21 -0.01 -23.22
CA SER A 103 -1.74 -1.07 -22.30
C SER A 103 -0.39 -0.77 -21.64
N VAL A 104 0.47 0.09 -22.23
CA VAL A 104 1.76 0.46 -21.64
C VAL A 104 1.57 1.28 -20.36
N PHE A 105 0.58 2.18 -20.35
CA PHE A 105 0.27 3.01 -19.17
C PHE A 105 -0.49 2.23 -18.07
N ASN A 106 -1.13 1.13 -18.43
CA ASN A 106 -1.90 0.29 -17.50
C ASN A 106 -1.13 -0.97 -17.04
N SER A 107 0.11 -1.17 -17.49
CA SER A 107 0.91 -2.33 -17.07
C SER A 107 1.31 -2.22 -15.61
N ARG A 108 1.22 -3.34 -14.89
CA ARG A 108 1.71 -3.48 -13.52
C ARG A 108 2.96 -4.34 -13.50
N PHE A 109 3.93 -3.95 -12.68
CA PHE A 109 5.20 -4.62 -12.57
C PHE A 109 5.42 -5.11 -11.14
N GLY A 110 5.61 -6.42 -10.98
CA GLY A 110 6.07 -7.00 -9.74
C GLY A 110 7.58 -6.81 -9.60
N LEU A 111 8.00 -6.23 -8.51
CA LEU A 111 9.39 -6.01 -8.15
C LEU A 111 9.76 -6.81 -6.91
N GLU A 112 10.88 -7.51 -6.96
CA GLU A 112 11.51 -8.19 -5.82
C GLU A 112 12.66 -7.32 -5.32
N PHE A 113 12.72 -7.05 -4.02
CA PHE A 113 13.87 -6.38 -3.42
C PHE A 113 15.06 -7.33 -3.38
N VAL A 114 16.16 -6.93 -4.02
CA VAL A 114 17.37 -7.76 -4.11
C VAL A 114 18.48 -7.30 -3.17
N GLU A 115 18.52 -6.02 -2.84
CA GLU A 115 19.47 -5.45 -1.88
C GLU A 115 18.73 -4.46 -0.98
N ILE A 116 18.26 -4.95 0.15
CA ILE A 116 17.65 -4.14 1.20
C ILE A 116 18.40 -4.37 2.50
N ASN A 117 18.79 -3.29 3.18
CA ASN A 117 19.41 -3.40 4.49
C ASN A 117 18.35 -3.74 5.57
N GLU A 118 18.81 -4.35 6.66
CA GLU A 118 17.95 -4.79 7.76
C GLU A 118 17.09 -3.66 8.35
N LYS A 119 17.65 -2.45 8.48
CA LYS A 119 16.94 -1.27 8.98
C LYS A 119 15.74 -0.91 8.10
N ASN A 120 15.90 -0.91 6.78
CA ASN A 120 14.83 -0.57 5.85
C ASN A 120 13.81 -1.71 5.73
N CYS A 121 14.27 -2.97 5.77
CA CYS A 121 13.39 -4.13 5.86
C CYS A 121 12.47 -4.03 7.08
N LYS A 122 13.03 -3.72 8.26
CA LYS A 122 12.27 -3.53 9.50
C LYS A 122 11.24 -2.40 9.43
N LYS A 123 11.56 -1.30 8.72
CA LYS A 123 10.60 -0.21 8.50
C LYS A 123 9.41 -0.68 7.65
N ILE A 124 9.66 -1.43 6.59
CA ILE A 124 8.60 -1.98 5.74
C ILE A 124 7.76 -2.98 6.54
N GLU A 125 8.38 -3.89 7.30
CA GLU A 125 7.68 -4.82 8.17
C GLU A 125 6.75 -4.10 9.16
N THR A 126 7.25 -3.05 9.81
CA THR A 126 6.49 -2.23 10.75
C THR A 126 5.30 -1.56 10.05
N TYR A 127 5.51 -0.95 8.88
CA TYR A 127 4.45 -0.37 8.07
C TYR A 127 3.37 -1.39 7.72
N VAL A 128 3.77 -2.54 7.17
CA VAL A 128 2.85 -3.61 6.75
C VAL A 128 2.06 -4.14 7.95
N SER A 129 2.70 -4.35 9.09
CA SER A 129 2.07 -4.84 10.33
C SER A 129 1.03 -3.85 10.86
N HIS A 130 1.41 -2.57 11.00
CA HIS A 130 0.49 -1.55 11.54
C HIS A 130 -0.66 -1.26 10.58
N PHE A 131 -0.38 -1.14 9.27
CA PHE A 131 -1.43 -0.92 8.27
C PHE A 131 -2.43 -2.08 8.28
N SER A 132 -1.95 -3.31 8.31
CA SER A 132 -2.80 -4.51 8.34
C SER A 132 -3.67 -4.56 9.61
N ALA A 133 -3.09 -4.27 10.77
CA ALA A 133 -3.84 -4.21 12.03
C ALA A 133 -4.95 -3.14 12.01
N ASN A 134 -4.65 -1.98 11.45
CA ASN A 134 -5.61 -0.88 11.30
C ASN A 134 -6.72 -1.23 10.29
N LEU A 135 -6.37 -1.89 9.18
CA LEU A 135 -7.33 -2.31 8.17
C LEU A 135 -8.31 -3.38 8.71
N ILE A 136 -7.81 -4.34 9.50
CA ILE A 136 -8.64 -5.33 10.20
C ILE A 136 -9.61 -4.61 11.17
N SER A 137 -9.11 -3.65 11.93
CA SER A 137 -9.93 -2.85 12.85
C SER A 137 -10.99 -2.04 12.09
N LEU A 138 -10.63 -1.42 10.96
CA LEU A 138 -11.55 -0.70 10.10
C LEU A 138 -12.63 -1.64 9.53
N GLN A 139 -12.27 -2.84 9.07
CA GLN A 139 -13.23 -3.82 8.59
C GLN A 139 -14.26 -4.14 9.68
N THR A 140 -13.82 -4.38 10.91
CA THR A 140 -14.73 -4.63 12.05
C THR A 140 -15.68 -3.46 12.28
N LEU A 141 -15.19 -2.21 12.23
CA LEU A 141 -16.04 -1.02 12.37
C LEU A 141 -17.03 -0.87 11.21
N ILE A 142 -16.66 -1.24 9.99
CA ILE A 142 -17.55 -1.24 8.83
C ILE A 142 -18.65 -2.31 8.96
N ASP A 143 -18.33 -3.46 9.51
CA ASP A 143 -19.33 -4.51 9.75
C ASP A 143 -20.35 -4.07 10.83
N LEU A 144 -19.91 -3.30 11.81
CA LEU A 144 -20.73 -2.72 12.87
C LEU A 144 -21.29 -1.32 12.52
N TYR A 145 -21.14 -0.83 11.29
CA TYR A 145 -21.39 0.56 10.93
C TYR A 145 -22.80 1.07 11.26
N ASN A 146 -23.80 0.20 11.24
CA ASN A 146 -25.20 0.57 11.54
C ASN A 146 -25.56 0.45 13.02
N TYR A 147 -24.63 0.08 13.89
CA TYR A 147 -24.90 -0.14 15.30
C TYR A 147 -25.20 1.16 16.05
N ASP A 148 -24.35 2.17 15.92
CA ASP A 148 -24.48 3.47 16.56
C ASP A 148 -23.72 4.58 15.80
N GLU A 149 -24.01 5.84 16.16
CA GLU A 149 -23.40 7.01 15.53
C GLU A 149 -21.89 7.16 15.87
N GLU A 150 -21.45 6.69 17.03
CA GLU A 150 -20.04 6.76 17.41
C GLU A 150 -19.21 5.78 16.59
N THR A 151 -19.71 4.57 16.36
CA THR A 151 -19.10 3.59 15.46
C THR A 151 -18.97 4.13 14.04
N LYS A 152 -20.01 4.83 13.52
CA LYS A 152 -19.93 5.49 12.20
C LYS A 152 -18.83 6.53 12.13
N LYS A 153 -18.79 7.44 13.13
CA LYS A 153 -17.77 8.49 13.20
C LYS A 153 -16.37 7.92 13.29
N ARG A 154 -16.18 6.88 14.11
CA ARG A 154 -14.90 6.19 14.28
C ARG A 154 -14.46 5.50 12.99
N ALA A 155 -15.36 4.78 12.32
CA ALA A 155 -15.08 4.13 11.03
C ALA A 155 -14.64 5.16 9.97
N ARG A 156 -15.33 6.29 9.85
CA ARG A 156 -14.98 7.36 8.92
C ARG A 156 -13.62 8.00 9.24
N ALA A 157 -13.35 8.29 10.52
CA ALA A 157 -12.07 8.84 10.95
C ALA A 157 -10.92 7.88 10.64
N LEU A 158 -11.06 6.60 10.98
CA LEU A 158 -10.03 5.59 10.69
C LEU A 158 -9.85 5.37 9.19
N ALA A 159 -10.94 5.35 8.41
CA ALA A 159 -10.86 5.25 6.95
C ALA A 159 -10.05 6.41 6.34
N ASN A 160 -10.31 7.65 6.78
CA ASN A 160 -9.56 8.81 6.32
C ASN A 160 -8.06 8.70 6.62
N LEU A 161 -7.70 8.24 7.82
CA LEU A 161 -6.30 8.04 8.21
C LEU A 161 -5.59 6.95 7.41
N LEU A 162 -6.33 5.98 6.89
CA LEU A 162 -5.81 4.93 6.00
C LEU A 162 -5.86 5.32 4.51
N GLY A 163 -6.20 6.58 4.19
CA GLY A 163 -6.21 7.11 2.83
C GLY A 163 -7.46 6.77 2.02
N TYR A 164 -8.57 6.37 2.66
CA TYR A 164 -9.88 6.25 2.02
C TYR A 164 -10.64 7.58 2.11
N ASP A 165 -11.46 7.89 1.09
CA ASP A 165 -12.31 9.07 1.14
C ASP A 165 -13.41 8.90 2.21
N GLN A 166 -13.34 9.73 3.26
CA GLN A 166 -14.32 9.70 4.35
C GLN A 166 -15.74 10.10 3.90
N ASN A 167 -15.89 10.79 2.77
CA ASN A 167 -17.17 11.24 2.22
C ASN A 167 -17.79 10.23 1.24
N GLU A 168 -17.03 9.17 0.90
CA GLU A 168 -17.50 8.12 -0.02
C GLU A 168 -18.76 7.44 0.53
N LYS A 169 -19.62 6.95 -0.38
CA LYS A 169 -20.78 6.12 0.01
C LYS A 169 -20.31 4.89 0.75
N ILE A 170 -21.01 4.52 1.83
CA ILE A 170 -20.60 3.40 2.68
C ILE A 170 -20.46 2.09 1.89
N ALA A 171 -21.29 1.87 0.87
CA ALA A 171 -21.20 0.68 0.01
C ALA A 171 -19.88 0.65 -0.78
N THR A 172 -19.47 1.78 -1.35
CA THR A 172 -18.21 1.92 -2.09
C THR A 172 -17.02 1.77 -1.15
N LEU A 173 -17.06 2.46 0.00
CA LEU A 173 -16.03 2.36 1.03
C LEU A 173 -15.85 0.91 1.51
N ARG A 174 -16.97 0.20 1.79
CA ARG A 174 -16.96 -1.22 2.16
C ARG A 174 -16.33 -2.08 1.07
N ALA A 175 -16.65 -1.85 -0.19
CA ALA A 175 -16.09 -2.59 -1.31
C ALA A 175 -14.57 -2.39 -1.43
N GLN A 176 -14.08 -1.15 -1.28
CA GLN A 176 -12.65 -0.83 -1.30
C GLN A 176 -11.90 -1.49 -0.14
N ILE A 177 -12.43 -1.38 1.09
CA ILE A 177 -11.85 -1.99 2.29
C ILE A 177 -11.81 -3.51 2.15
N ASN A 178 -12.89 -4.14 1.70
CA ASN A 178 -12.95 -5.58 1.46
C ASN A 178 -11.93 -6.04 0.40
N HIS A 179 -11.75 -5.25 -0.66
CA HIS A 179 -10.74 -5.53 -1.69
C HIS A 179 -9.34 -5.51 -1.09
N ASP A 180 -9.00 -4.44 -0.35
CA ASP A 180 -7.68 -4.28 0.26
C ASP A 180 -7.45 -5.33 1.37
N TYR A 181 -8.47 -5.65 2.17
CA TYR A 181 -8.44 -6.71 3.18
C TYR A 181 -8.17 -8.09 2.55
N LYS A 182 -8.85 -8.42 1.44
CA LYS A 182 -8.58 -9.65 0.71
C LYS A 182 -7.14 -9.72 0.21
N SER A 183 -6.56 -8.59 -0.21
CA SER A 183 -5.17 -8.55 -0.66
C SER A 183 -4.16 -8.90 0.45
N LEU A 184 -4.53 -8.70 1.73
CA LEU A 184 -3.74 -9.16 2.87
C LEU A 184 -3.81 -10.68 3.06
N GLN A 185 -4.97 -11.29 2.78
CA GLN A 185 -5.23 -12.71 3.06
C GLN A 185 -4.69 -13.67 2.00
N TRP A 186 -4.52 -13.21 0.77
CA TRP A 186 -4.03 -14.08 -0.32
C TRP A 186 -2.52 -14.25 -0.24
N SER A 187 -2.13 -15.17 0.59
CA SER A 187 -0.80 -15.76 0.68
C SER A 187 -0.79 -17.13 0.01
#